data_eef0f050056bb8a84c234123e61e1448
#
_entry.id   eef0f050056bb8a84c234123e61e1448
#
_cell.length_a   1.000
_cell.length_b   1.000
_cell.length_c   1.000
_cell.angle_alpha   90.00
_cell.angle_beta   90.00
_cell.angle_gamma   90.00
#
_symmetry.space_group_name_H-M   'P 1'
#
loop_
_entity.id
_entity.type
_entity.pdbx_description
1 polymer ?
#
loop_
_entity_poly.entity_id
_entity_poly.type
_entity_poly.pdbx_seq_one_letter_code
_entity_poly.pdbx_strand_id
1 'polypeptide(L)'
;ADDQDPTLSVGGILKAIGGNIRVGDSELFVAEACEYTNSFLHLFPKLAIILNIDADHLDFFKDLQDIRNSFRKFAELLPEDGVLVINQQIPNVEEITDGLACKVVTFGTDPSADYSAADIAHDEVGDSSFDVMHDGQKMGRMALSVTGEHNVLNALSAIAAADILGIPFVSMQKGLKEFRGTNRRFEYKGTKNGFTIIDDYAHHPTEIRATLTAAENYPHKEVWCIFQPHTYTRTKALFDEFVDALSTTDHVILADIYAARETDTLGVSSEQIAEALKKKGCDAYYLPSFEKIEEFVLERCQKGDVLITMGARSEER
;
A
#
# COMPACT_ATOMS: atom_id res chain seq x y z
N ALA A 1 -10.42 16.85 -9.43
CA ALA A 1 -11.27 17.49 -8.45
C ALA A 1 -11.47 18.99 -8.70
N ASP A 2 -10.54 19.63 -9.33
CA ASP A 2 -10.57 21.11 -9.60
C ASP A 2 -10.68 21.42 -11.10
N ASP A 3 -11.46 20.64 -11.81
CA ASP A 3 -11.69 20.72 -13.27
C ASP A 3 -10.38 20.76 -14.12
N GLN A 4 -9.30 20.22 -13.55
CA GLN A 4 -7.99 20.15 -14.23
C GLN A 4 -7.95 19.14 -15.38
N ASP A 5 -8.90 18.24 -15.43
CA ASP A 5 -9.10 17.23 -16.49
C ASP A 5 -7.82 16.51 -16.97
N PRO A 6 -7.03 15.87 -16.08
CA PRO A 6 -5.79 15.21 -16.45
C PRO A 6 -6.01 13.92 -17.23
N THR A 7 -5.04 13.57 -18.07
CA THR A 7 -4.89 12.20 -18.55
C THR A 7 -4.33 11.35 -17.40
N LEU A 8 -4.92 10.15 -17.18
CA LEU A 8 -4.54 9.23 -16.13
C LEU A 8 -4.12 7.88 -16.70
N SER A 9 -3.04 7.30 -16.16
CA SER A 9 -2.61 5.92 -16.42
C SER A 9 -2.13 5.31 -15.12
N VAL A 10 -2.92 4.39 -14.56
CA VAL A 10 -2.67 3.76 -13.24
C VAL A 10 -2.75 2.24 -13.35
N GLY A 11 -2.09 1.51 -12.45
CA GLY A 11 -2.03 0.04 -12.47
C GLY A 11 -3.34 -0.63 -12.04
N GLY A 12 -4.09 0.00 -11.13
CA GLY A 12 -5.34 -0.53 -10.60
C GLY A 12 -6.59 0.09 -11.23
N ILE A 13 -7.75 -0.55 -11.03
CA ILE A 13 -9.04 0.02 -11.46
C ILE A 13 -9.46 1.13 -10.48
N LEU A 14 -9.53 2.35 -10.99
CA LEU A 14 -10.03 3.50 -10.24
C LEU A 14 -11.54 3.64 -10.46
N LYS A 15 -12.32 3.44 -9.39
CA LYS A 15 -13.80 3.46 -9.43
C LYS A 15 -14.35 4.78 -10.02
N ALA A 16 -13.68 5.90 -9.75
CA ALA A 16 -14.09 7.23 -10.23
C ALA A 16 -14.09 7.38 -11.75
N ILE A 17 -13.31 6.58 -12.47
CA ILE A 17 -13.22 6.61 -13.94
C ILE A 17 -13.67 5.31 -14.59
N GLY A 18 -14.02 4.29 -13.79
CA GLY A 18 -14.45 2.98 -14.28
C GLY A 18 -13.38 2.18 -15.03
N GLY A 19 -12.09 2.49 -14.80
CA GLY A 19 -10.97 1.87 -15.49
C GLY A 19 -9.63 2.29 -14.92
N ASN A 20 -8.56 1.95 -15.63
CA ASN A 20 -7.19 2.30 -15.25
C ASN A 20 -6.54 3.34 -16.20
N ILE A 21 -7.24 3.74 -17.25
CA ILE A 21 -6.81 4.78 -18.19
C ILE A 21 -7.98 5.72 -18.44
N ARG A 22 -7.70 7.02 -18.42
CA ARG A 22 -8.60 8.07 -18.83
C ARG A 22 -7.82 9.12 -19.61
N VAL A 23 -8.30 9.50 -20.78
CA VAL A 23 -7.75 10.63 -21.54
C VAL A 23 -8.47 11.89 -21.12
N GLY A 24 -7.73 12.91 -20.71
CA GLY A 24 -8.19 14.25 -20.39
C GLY A 24 -7.72 15.27 -21.44
N ASP A 25 -8.27 16.47 -21.39
CA ASP A 25 -7.99 17.54 -22.34
C ASP A 25 -6.88 18.52 -21.84
N SER A 26 -6.41 18.35 -20.59
CA SER A 26 -5.34 19.22 -20.06
C SER A 26 -3.94 18.70 -20.40
N GLU A 27 -2.93 19.55 -20.15
CA GLU A 27 -1.51 19.17 -20.27
C GLU A 27 -1.02 18.24 -19.15
N LEU A 28 -1.84 17.99 -18.12
CA LEU A 28 -1.47 17.15 -17.01
C LEU A 28 -1.61 15.67 -17.37
N PHE A 29 -0.51 14.95 -17.23
CA PHE A 29 -0.46 13.50 -17.34
C PHE A 29 0.00 12.90 -16.02
N VAL A 30 -0.89 12.15 -15.38
CA VAL A 30 -0.59 11.45 -14.10
C VAL A 30 -0.45 9.97 -14.39
N ALA A 31 0.73 9.42 -14.14
CA ALA A 31 1.05 8.03 -14.40
C ALA A 31 1.58 7.34 -13.15
N GLU A 32 1.18 6.08 -12.96
CA GLU A 32 1.86 5.17 -12.05
C GLU A 32 3.20 4.75 -12.66
N ALA A 33 4.28 4.95 -11.91
CA ALA A 33 5.64 4.67 -12.33
C ALA A 33 6.10 3.34 -11.73
N CYS A 34 6.18 2.27 -12.54
CA CYS A 34 6.56 0.93 -12.09
C CYS A 34 8.09 0.79 -12.07
N GLU A 35 8.64 0.44 -10.91
CA GLU A 35 10.08 0.20 -10.71
C GLU A 35 10.53 -1.15 -11.29
N TYR A 36 9.62 -2.12 -11.36
CA TYR A 36 9.95 -3.45 -11.87
C TYR A 36 10.54 -3.38 -13.28
N THR A 37 11.64 -4.09 -13.47
CA THR A 37 12.47 -4.05 -14.69
C THR A 37 12.94 -2.66 -15.11
N ASN A 38 13.03 -1.72 -14.16
CA ASN A 38 13.39 -0.32 -14.42
C ASN A 38 12.46 0.40 -15.39
N SER A 39 11.19 -0.01 -15.50
CA SER A 39 10.23 0.58 -16.46
C SER A 39 10.05 2.07 -16.25
N PHE A 40 10.07 2.57 -15.02
CA PHE A 40 9.93 4.00 -14.69
C PHE A 40 11.11 4.86 -15.22
N LEU A 41 12.27 4.27 -15.53
CA LEU A 41 13.41 5.00 -16.10
C LEU A 41 13.20 5.43 -17.55
N HIS A 42 12.12 5.01 -18.19
CA HIS A 42 11.72 5.45 -19.53
C HIS A 42 10.74 6.64 -19.50
N LEU A 43 10.38 7.12 -18.32
CA LEU A 43 9.53 8.30 -18.14
C LEU A 43 10.38 9.59 -18.13
N PHE A 44 9.75 10.71 -18.40
CA PHE A 44 10.36 12.04 -18.32
C PHE A 44 9.52 12.93 -17.39
N PRO A 45 9.57 12.68 -16.06
CA PRO A 45 8.70 13.38 -15.14
C PRO A 45 9.11 14.84 -14.96
N LYS A 46 8.11 15.70 -14.79
CA LYS A 46 8.27 17.07 -14.31
C LYS A 46 8.10 17.15 -12.78
N LEU A 47 7.25 16.27 -12.25
CA LEU A 47 7.07 16.02 -10.84
C LEU A 47 7.08 14.51 -10.63
N ALA A 48 7.90 14.03 -9.72
CA ALA A 48 7.95 12.63 -9.32
C ALA A 48 7.59 12.48 -7.85
N ILE A 49 6.94 11.37 -7.49
CA ILE A 49 6.59 11.02 -6.11
C ILE A 49 7.22 9.68 -5.78
N ILE A 50 7.94 9.60 -4.66
CA ILE A 50 8.47 8.36 -4.10
C ILE A 50 7.84 8.14 -2.71
N LEU A 51 7.00 7.11 -2.62
CA LEU A 51 6.23 6.82 -1.40
C LEU A 51 7.05 6.04 -0.38
N ASN A 52 7.73 4.99 -0.83
CA ASN A 52 8.64 4.16 -0.05
C ASN A 52 9.65 3.45 -0.96
N ILE A 53 10.68 2.85 -0.36
CA ILE A 53 11.64 1.97 -1.04
C ILE A 53 11.83 0.75 -0.15
N ASP A 54 11.46 -0.43 -0.65
CA ASP A 54 11.55 -1.69 0.08
C ASP A 54 12.11 -2.81 -0.80
N ALA A 55 12.53 -3.91 -0.19
CA ALA A 55 13.11 -5.05 -0.88
C ALA A 55 12.02 -5.89 -1.57
N ASP A 56 11.64 -5.53 -2.79
CA ASP A 56 10.75 -6.30 -3.65
C ASP A 56 11.41 -6.59 -5.00
N HIS A 57 10.78 -7.46 -5.80
CA HIS A 57 11.27 -7.83 -7.14
C HIS A 57 12.73 -8.33 -7.16
N LEU A 58 13.10 -9.14 -6.14
CA LEU A 58 14.44 -9.74 -6.01
C LEU A 58 14.73 -10.81 -7.09
N ASP A 59 13.79 -11.09 -7.95
CA ASP A 59 13.96 -11.83 -9.21
C ASP A 59 14.63 -10.97 -10.30
N PHE A 60 14.53 -9.64 -10.20
CA PHE A 60 15.15 -8.68 -11.09
C PHE A 60 16.28 -7.88 -10.42
N PHE A 61 16.05 -7.32 -9.24
CA PHE A 61 17.03 -6.58 -8.48
C PHE A 61 17.88 -7.52 -7.63
N LYS A 62 19.17 -7.21 -7.52
CA LYS A 62 20.10 -8.00 -6.76
C LYS A 62 19.84 -7.93 -5.25
N ASP A 63 19.56 -6.74 -4.74
CA ASP A 63 19.37 -6.44 -3.33
C ASP A 63 18.69 -5.05 -3.18
N LEU A 64 18.39 -4.67 -1.93
CA LEU A 64 17.79 -3.36 -1.62
C LEU A 64 18.66 -2.18 -2.11
N GLN A 65 19.99 -2.32 -2.08
CA GLN A 65 20.86 -1.24 -2.56
C GLN A 65 20.74 -1.05 -4.08
N ASP A 66 20.57 -2.12 -4.83
CA ASP A 66 20.35 -2.05 -6.28
C ASP A 66 18.99 -1.37 -6.59
N ILE A 67 17.96 -1.68 -5.79
CA ILE A 67 16.67 -0.97 -5.87
C ILE A 67 16.86 0.52 -5.58
N ARG A 68 17.55 0.89 -4.49
CA ARG A 68 17.84 2.28 -4.13
C ARG A 68 18.57 3.03 -5.25
N ASN A 69 19.58 2.38 -5.85
CA ASN A 69 20.31 2.94 -6.98
C ASN A 69 19.39 3.20 -8.20
N SER A 70 18.38 2.35 -8.39
CA SER A 70 17.37 2.53 -9.45
C SER A 70 16.44 3.72 -9.16
N PHE A 71 15.97 3.85 -7.91
CA PHE A 71 15.18 5.01 -7.48
C PHE A 71 15.99 6.31 -7.54
N ARG A 72 17.28 6.26 -7.22
CA ARG A 72 18.17 7.42 -7.43
C ARG A 72 18.22 7.85 -8.89
N LYS A 73 18.40 6.91 -9.83
CA LYS A 73 18.37 7.19 -11.26
C LYS A 73 17.03 7.76 -11.72
N PHE A 74 15.93 7.27 -11.14
CA PHE A 74 14.60 7.83 -11.43
C PHE A 74 14.49 9.28 -10.97
N ALA A 75 14.97 9.62 -9.78
CA ALA A 75 14.99 10.98 -9.29
C ALA A 75 15.87 11.91 -10.16
N GLU A 76 16.98 11.39 -10.71
CA GLU A 76 17.88 12.11 -11.62
C GLU A 76 17.27 12.42 -13.00
N LEU A 77 16.13 11.80 -13.36
CA LEU A 77 15.40 12.15 -14.58
C LEU A 77 14.68 13.51 -14.50
N LEU A 78 14.50 14.03 -13.29
CA LEU A 78 13.86 15.32 -13.07
C LEU A 78 14.76 16.48 -13.57
N PRO A 79 14.23 17.42 -14.37
CA PRO A 79 14.97 18.60 -14.78
C PRO A 79 15.21 19.57 -13.60
N GLU A 80 16.09 20.55 -13.75
CA GLU A 80 16.39 21.56 -12.71
C GLU A 80 15.15 22.29 -12.18
N ASP A 81 14.16 22.52 -13.03
CA ASP A 81 12.88 23.12 -12.70
C ASP A 81 11.78 22.09 -12.37
N GLY A 82 12.18 20.82 -12.18
CA GLY A 82 11.34 19.74 -11.70
C GLY A 82 11.24 19.66 -10.19
N VAL A 83 10.36 18.78 -9.69
CA VAL A 83 10.17 18.57 -8.26
C VAL A 83 10.12 17.08 -7.93
N LEU A 84 10.91 16.65 -6.94
CA LEU A 84 10.80 15.35 -6.30
C LEU A 84 10.01 15.51 -4.99
N VAL A 85 8.88 14.84 -4.87
CA VAL A 85 8.13 14.68 -3.62
C VAL A 85 8.49 13.33 -3.02
N ILE A 86 9.09 13.28 -1.84
CA ILE A 86 9.64 12.04 -1.27
C ILE A 86 9.30 11.87 0.20
N ASN A 87 8.98 10.65 0.60
CA ASN A 87 8.77 10.33 2.00
C ASN A 87 10.08 10.42 2.79
N GLN A 88 10.12 11.33 3.76
CA GLN A 88 11.28 11.57 4.63
C GLN A 88 11.64 10.35 5.49
N GLN A 89 10.67 9.47 5.77
CA GLN A 89 10.85 8.30 6.61
C GLN A 89 11.53 7.11 5.88
N ILE A 90 11.85 7.26 4.59
CA ILE A 90 12.67 6.28 3.87
C ILE A 90 14.06 6.25 4.51
N PRO A 91 14.53 5.09 5.01
CA PRO A 91 15.87 4.99 5.61
C PRO A 91 16.95 5.51 4.65
N ASN A 92 17.89 6.32 5.14
CA ASN A 92 18.96 6.95 4.35
C ASN A 92 18.41 7.65 3.09
N VAL A 93 17.37 8.45 3.24
CA VAL A 93 16.71 9.18 2.13
C VAL A 93 17.68 10.07 1.37
N GLU A 94 18.73 10.55 2.03
CA GLU A 94 19.83 11.34 1.48
C GLU A 94 20.57 10.62 0.33
N GLU A 95 20.65 9.28 0.32
CA GLU A 95 21.21 8.55 -0.82
C GLU A 95 20.41 8.78 -2.12
N ILE A 96 19.14 9.13 -2.00
CA ILE A 96 18.27 9.41 -3.14
C ILE A 96 18.26 10.91 -3.47
N THR A 97 18.38 11.78 -2.46
CA THR A 97 18.12 13.21 -2.61
C THR A 97 19.35 14.08 -2.75
N ASP A 98 20.49 13.69 -2.18
CA ASP A 98 21.69 14.53 -2.17
C ASP A 98 22.22 14.83 -3.57
N GLY A 99 22.46 16.12 -3.83
CA GLY A 99 23.04 16.59 -5.10
C GLY A 99 22.11 16.50 -6.30
N LEU A 100 20.79 16.28 -6.11
CA LEU A 100 19.82 16.44 -7.22
C LEU A 100 19.78 17.89 -7.69
N ALA A 101 19.59 18.09 -8.98
CA ALA A 101 19.44 19.42 -9.57
C ALA A 101 18.02 20.01 -9.34
N CYS A 102 17.03 19.17 -9.21
CA CYS A 102 15.62 19.53 -8.99
C CYS A 102 15.33 19.95 -7.53
N LYS A 103 14.19 20.58 -7.32
CA LYS A 103 13.69 20.85 -5.96
C LYS A 103 13.26 19.52 -5.29
N VAL A 104 13.72 19.30 -4.06
CA VAL A 104 13.23 18.20 -3.22
C VAL A 104 12.20 18.76 -2.25
N VAL A 105 11.08 18.07 -2.11
CA VAL A 105 9.99 18.35 -1.17
C VAL A 105 9.70 17.07 -0.40
N THR A 106 9.79 17.14 0.91
CA THR A 106 9.62 15.99 1.80
C THR A 106 8.21 15.92 2.36
N PHE A 107 7.71 14.70 2.59
CA PHE A 107 6.50 14.48 3.37
C PHE A 107 6.70 13.37 4.40
N GLY A 108 5.90 13.39 5.48
CA GLY A 108 6.00 12.39 6.53
C GLY A 108 5.10 12.71 7.72
N THR A 109 5.21 11.90 8.79
CA THR A 109 4.56 12.20 10.08
C THR A 109 5.47 13.00 11.01
N ASP A 110 6.76 13.09 10.72
CA ASP A 110 7.69 13.92 11.46
C ASP A 110 7.47 15.40 11.12
N PRO A 111 7.37 16.29 12.13
CA PRO A 111 7.17 17.73 11.91
C PRO A 111 8.27 18.44 11.14
N SER A 112 9.44 17.81 10.96
CA SER A 112 10.55 18.37 10.17
C SER A 112 10.36 18.21 8.66
N ALA A 113 9.39 17.42 8.21
CA ALA A 113 9.05 17.30 6.79
C ALA A 113 8.36 18.58 6.29
N ASP A 114 8.58 18.94 5.02
CA ASP A 114 7.92 20.10 4.41
C ASP A 114 6.39 19.98 4.48
N TYR A 115 5.85 18.78 4.23
CA TYR A 115 4.45 18.45 4.47
C TYR A 115 4.34 17.36 5.55
N SER A 116 3.64 17.67 6.64
CA SER A 116 3.46 16.70 7.72
C SER A 116 2.01 16.57 8.18
N ALA A 117 1.72 15.43 8.83
CA ALA A 117 0.43 15.18 9.47
C ALA A 117 0.54 15.35 10.98
N ALA A 118 -0.37 16.14 11.55
CA ALA A 118 -0.55 16.28 13.00
C ALA A 118 -1.97 15.91 13.41
N ASP A 119 -2.16 15.59 14.70
CA ASP A 119 -3.48 15.28 15.28
C ASP A 119 -4.25 14.22 14.48
N ILE A 120 -3.57 13.12 14.13
CA ILE A 120 -4.18 12.00 13.42
C ILE A 120 -5.22 11.36 14.33
N ALA A 121 -6.43 11.18 13.80
CA ALA A 121 -7.56 10.55 14.48
C ALA A 121 -8.28 9.61 13.51
N HIS A 122 -8.91 8.58 14.07
CA HIS A 122 -9.72 7.61 13.34
C HIS A 122 -11.16 7.69 13.79
N ASP A 123 -12.10 7.56 12.89
CA ASP A 123 -13.52 7.49 13.20
C ASP A 123 -13.97 6.04 13.55
N GLU A 124 -15.28 5.85 13.75
CA GLU A 124 -15.85 4.55 14.14
C GLU A 124 -15.68 3.44 13.08
N VAL A 125 -15.35 3.79 11.84
CA VAL A 125 -15.09 2.84 10.75
C VAL A 125 -13.61 2.78 10.36
N GLY A 126 -12.74 3.45 11.15
CA GLY A 126 -11.29 3.46 10.95
C GLY A 126 -10.80 4.46 9.90
N ASP A 127 -11.68 5.28 9.31
CA ASP A 127 -11.29 6.32 8.36
C ASP A 127 -10.46 7.40 9.06
N SER A 128 -9.36 7.82 8.43
CA SER A 128 -8.39 8.73 9.04
C SER A 128 -8.74 10.20 8.81
N SER A 129 -8.48 11.03 9.80
CA SER A 129 -8.46 12.49 9.67
C SER A 129 -7.24 13.08 10.37
N PHE A 130 -6.67 14.15 9.82
CA PHE A 130 -5.45 14.75 10.34
C PHE A 130 -5.33 16.23 9.96
N ASP A 131 -4.54 16.96 10.69
CA ASP A 131 -4.15 18.32 10.34
C ASP A 131 -2.98 18.27 9.36
N VAL A 132 -3.13 18.93 8.22
CA VAL A 132 -2.06 19.08 7.23
C VAL A 132 -1.21 20.27 7.63
N MET A 133 0.08 20.04 7.81
CA MET A 133 1.08 21.06 8.09
C MET A 133 1.97 21.26 6.85
N HIS A 134 2.29 22.50 6.50
CA HIS A 134 3.27 22.85 5.47
C HIS A 134 4.24 23.86 6.07
N ASP A 135 5.53 23.55 6.06
CA ASP A 135 6.59 24.38 6.71
C ASP A 135 6.24 24.75 8.16
N GLY A 136 5.69 23.78 8.92
CA GLY A 136 5.27 23.98 10.31
C GLY A 136 4.00 24.82 10.50
N GLN A 137 3.34 25.25 9.43
CA GLN A 137 2.08 26.00 9.48
C GLN A 137 0.89 25.12 9.07
N LYS A 138 -0.21 25.22 9.82
CA LYS A 138 -1.42 24.46 9.53
C LYS A 138 -2.12 24.99 8.26
N MET A 139 -2.21 24.17 7.23
CA MET A 139 -3.02 24.44 6.04
C MET A 139 -4.52 24.22 6.31
N GLY A 140 -4.85 23.16 7.06
CA GLY A 140 -6.23 22.83 7.42
C GLY A 140 -6.40 21.38 7.85
N ARG A 141 -7.63 20.97 8.15
CA ARG A 141 -7.99 19.59 8.50
C ARG A 141 -8.34 18.78 7.26
N MET A 142 -7.75 17.61 7.12
CA MET A 142 -8.07 16.64 6.08
C MET A 142 -8.87 15.47 6.66
N ALA A 143 -9.85 14.98 5.91
CA ALA A 143 -10.57 13.73 6.21
C ALA A 143 -10.49 12.82 5.00
N LEU A 144 -10.08 11.58 5.22
CA LEU A 144 -10.04 10.52 4.22
C LEU A 144 -11.32 9.68 4.30
N SER A 145 -11.54 8.85 3.33
CA SER A 145 -12.54 7.77 3.32
C SER A 145 -11.86 6.44 3.02
N VAL A 146 -10.65 6.29 3.54
CA VAL A 146 -9.82 5.10 3.50
C VAL A 146 -9.07 4.97 4.83
N THR A 147 -8.89 3.74 5.26
CA THR A 147 -8.27 3.41 6.56
C THR A 147 -6.75 3.30 6.47
N GLY A 148 -6.08 3.36 7.61
CA GLY A 148 -4.67 3.08 7.80
C GLY A 148 -3.74 4.28 7.67
N GLU A 149 -2.70 4.33 8.52
CA GLU A 149 -1.72 5.42 8.56
C GLU A 149 -0.93 5.56 7.24
N HIS A 150 -0.69 4.46 6.52
CA HIS A 150 -0.06 4.51 5.20
C HIS A 150 -0.88 5.37 4.21
N ASN A 151 -2.21 5.41 4.35
CA ASN A 151 -3.06 6.28 3.53
C ASN A 151 -2.98 7.75 3.94
N VAL A 152 -2.63 8.05 5.20
CA VAL A 152 -2.27 9.41 5.61
C VAL A 152 -1.01 9.88 4.86
N LEU A 153 0.03 9.05 4.80
CA LEU A 153 1.26 9.33 4.04
C LEU A 153 0.98 9.47 2.54
N ASN A 154 0.20 8.56 1.96
CA ASN A 154 -0.21 8.64 0.56
C ASN A 154 -0.99 9.93 0.27
N ALA A 155 -1.88 10.34 1.18
CA ALA A 155 -2.62 11.60 1.05
C ALA A 155 -1.70 12.82 1.15
N LEU A 156 -0.71 12.83 2.07
CA LEU A 156 0.28 13.91 2.17
C LEU A 156 1.07 14.08 0.86
N SER A 157 1.50 12.98 0.24
CA SER A 157 2.21 13.04 -1.05
C SER A 157 1.34 13.64 -2.16
N ALA A 158 0.05 13.27 -2.19
CA ALA A 158 -0.92 13.82 -3.14
C ALA A 158 -1.22 15.30 -2.87
N ILE A 159 -1.31 15.70 -1.58
CA ILE A 159 -1.49 17.09 -1.17
C ILE A 159 -0.27 17.94 -1.59
N ALA A 160 0.95 17.46 -1.30
CA ALA A 160 2.17 18.15 -1.70
C ALA A 160 2.23 18.36 -3.22
N ALA A 161 1.95 17.31 -4.00
CA ALA A 161 1.91 17.41 -5.45
C ALA A 161 0.82 18.37 -5.96
N ALA A 162 -0.37 18.32 -5.36
CA ALA A 162 -1.49 19.19 -5.72
C ALA A 162 -1.19 20.67 -5.40
N ASP A 163 -0.57 20.95 -4.23
CA ASP A 163 -0.19 22.30 -3.83
C ASP A 163 0.89 22.89 -4.75
N ILE A 164 1.89 22.09 -5.13
CA ILE A 164 2.91 22.46 -6.11
C ILE A 164 2.27 22.80 -7.48
N LEU A 165 1.19 22.13 -7.85
CA LEU A 165 0.43 22.39 -9.06
C LEU A 165 -0.58 23.55 -8.91
N GLY A 166 -0.64 24.21 -7.76
CA GLY A 166 -1.52 25.33 -7.49
C GLY A 166 -2.99 24.96 -7.29
N ILE A 167 -3.29 23.68 -6.95
CA ILE A 167 -4.66 23.25 -6.65
C ILE A 167 -5.09 23.81 -5.28
N PRO A 168 -6.26 24.44 -5.16
CA PRO A 168 -6.74 24.95 -3.89
C PRO A 168 -6.96 23.83 -2.85
N PHE A 169 -6.64 24.11 -1.58
CA PHE A 169 -6.76 23.11 -0.49
C PHE A 169 -8.19 22.56 -0.36
N VAL A 170 -9.22 23.39 -0.59
CA VAL A 170 -10.62 22.93 -0.56
C VAL A 170 -10.92 21.87 -1.64
N SER A 171 -10.29 21.98 -2.79
CA SER A 171 -10.41 20.98 -3.88
C SER A 171 -9.69 19.69 -3.52
N MET A 172 -8.54 19.79 -2.83
CA MET A 172 -7.83 18.61 -2.29
C MET A 172 -8.68 17.89 -1.23
N GLN A 173 -9.30 18.65 -0.30
CA GLN A 173 -10.22 18.08 0.71
C GLN A 173 -11.37 17.33 0.06
N LYS A 174 -11.99 17.90 -0.95
CA LYS A 174 -13.09 17.27 -1.68
C LYS A 174 -12.62 15.99 -2.38
N GLY A 175 -11.53 16.06 -3.14
CA GLY A 175 -11.00 14.92 -3.89
C GLY A 175 -10.59 13.75 -3.01
N LEU A 176 -9.88 14.02 -1.91
CA LEU A 176 -9.45 12.98 -0.97
C LEU A 176 -10.61 12.37 -0.17
N LYS A 177 -11.62 13.17 0.18
CA LYS A 177 -12.83 12.67 0.84
C LYS A 177 -13.70 11.82 -0.09
N GLU A 178 -13.73 12.12 -1.39
CA GLU A 178 -14.47 11.34 -2.40
C GLU A 178 -13.74 10.05 -2.80
N PHE A 179 -12.41 9.98 -2.58
CA PHE A 179 -11.62 8.80 -2.88
C PHE A 179 -11.96 7.66 -1.93
N ARG A 180 -12.42 6.53 -2.47
CA ARG A 180 -12.87 5.34 -1.73
C ARG A 180 -11.88 4.17 -1.85
N GLY A 181 -10.61 4.48 -2.14
CA GLY A 181 -9.61 3.46 -2.41
C GLY A 181 -9.71 2.88 -3.82
N THR A 182 -8.82 1.96 -4.09
CA THR A 182 -8.83 1.10 -5.28
C THR A 182 -9.40 -0.27 -4.91
N ASN A 183 -9.85 -1.03 -5.90
CA ASN A 183 -10.24 -2.42 -5.65
C ASN A 183 -9.08 -3.18 -5.01
N ARG A 184 -9.40 -4.05 -4.06
CA ARG A 184 -8.44 -4.90 -3.37
C ARG A 184 -7.37 -4.13 -2.55
N ARG A 185 -7.71 -2.95 -2.01
CA ARG A 185 -6.91 -2.22 -1.02
C ARG A 185 -7.80 -1.91 0.17
N PHE A 186 -7.76 -2.77 1.19
CA PHE A 186 -8.66 -2.81 2.35
C PHE A 186 -10.13 -2.68 1.93
N GLU A 187 -10.51 -3.42 0.88
CA GLU A 187 -11.82 -3.28 0.24
C GLU A 187 -12.89 -4.03 1.03
N TYR A 188 -13.88 -3.31 1.54
CA TYR A 188 -15.06 -3.93 2.13
C TYR A 188 -15.87 -4.68 1.07
N LYS A 189 -16.03 -6.00 1.25
CA LYS A 189 -16.75 -6.90 0.33
C LYS A 189 -18.16 -7.19 0.80
N GLY A 190 -18.43 -7.04 2.08
CA GLY A 190 -19.75 -7.33 2.65
C GLY A 190 -19.67 -7.91 4.06
N THR A 191 -20.83 -8.43 4.51
CA THR A 191 -20.98 -9.09 5.82
C THR A 191 -21.65 -10.44 5.63
N LYS A 192 -21.10 -11.47 6.25
CA LYS A 192 -21.66 -12.84 6.27
C LYS A 192 -21.81 -13.32 7.71
N ASN A 193 -22.97 -13.83 8.10
CA ASN A 193 -23.26 -14.29 9.47
C ASN A 193 -22.91 -13.28 10.58
N GLY A 194 -22.80 -12.00 10.22
CA GLY A 194 -22.46 -10.91 11.14
C GLY A 194 -20.97 -10.63 11.31
N PHE A 195 -20.06 -11.35 10.61
CA PHE A 195 -18.67 -10.96 10.47
C PHE A 195 -18.45 -10.16 9.18
N THR A 196 -17.50 -9.23 9.21
CA THR A 196 -17.15 -8.35 8.08
C THR A 196 -16.10 -9.03 7.21
N ILE A 197 -16.23 -8.91 5.89
CA ILE A 197 -15.27 -9.43 4.91
C ILE A 197 -14.57 -8.27 4.22
N ILE A 198 -13.24 -8.28 4.27
CA ILE A 198 -12.34 -7.30 3.63
C ILE A 198 -11.42 -8.05 2.68
N ASP A 199 -11.14 -7.48 1.51
CA ASP A 199 -10.14 -8.02 0.58
C ASP A 199 -9.00 -7.03 0.38
N ASP A 200 -7.76 -7.56 0.41
CA ASP A 200 -6.55 -6.77 0.22
C ASP A 200 -5.56 -7.49 -0.71
N TYR A 201 -4.91 -6.71 -1.56
CA TYR A 201 -3.90 -7.22 -2.49
C TYR A 201 -2.53 -7.46 -1.82
N ALA A 202 -2.40 -7.17 -0.53
CA ALA A 202 -1.15 -7.30 0.23
C ALA A 202 -0.52 -8.68 0.00
N HIS A 203 0.71 -8.68 -0.47
CA HIS A 203 1.49 -9.88 -0.80
C HIS A 203 2.97 -9.74 -0.47
N HIS A 204 3.36 -8.60 0.11
CA HIS A 204 4.67 -8.32 0.69
C HIS A 204 4.54 -8.14 2.21
N PRO A 205 5.52 -8.54 3.05
CA PRO A 205 5.42 -8.42 4.51
C PRO A 205 5.09 -7.01 5.02
N THR A 206 5.66 -5.98 4.39
CA THR A 206 5.38 -4.57 4.71
C THR A 206 3.91 -4.21 4.46
N GLU A 207 3.36 -4.65 3.31
CA GLU A 207 1.94 -4.44 2.98
C GLU A 207 1.01 -5.19 3.95
N ILE A 208 1.34 -6.46 4.26
CA ILE A 208 0.59 -7.28 5.22
C ILE A 208 0.53 -6.59 6.59
N ARG A 209 1.68 -6.08 7.09
CA ARG A 209 1.70 -5.32 8.35
C ARG A 209 0.78 -4.09 8.28
N ALA A 210 0.86 -3.33 7.20
CA ALA A 210 0.04 -2.13 7.01
C ALA A 210 -1.45 -2.47 7.03
N THR A 211 -1.85 -3.55 6.34
CA THR A 211 -3.25 -4.03 6.29
C THR A 211 -3.73 -4.53 7.65
N LEU A 212 -2.91 -5.32 8.36
CA LEU A 212 -3.28 -5.82 9.69
C LEU A 212 -3.34 -4.69 10.72
N THR A 213 -2.42 -3.72 10.68
CA THR A 213 -2.49 -2.52 11.51
C THR A 213 -3.73 -1.68 11.22
N ALA A 214 -4.14 -1.58 9.95
CA ALA A 214 -5.39 -0.90 9.58
C ALA A 214 -6.62 -1.65 10.15
N ALA A 215 -6.57 -2.99 10.20
CA ALA A 215 -7.63 -3.81 10.79
C ALA A 215 -7.78 -3.59 12.30
N GLU A 216 -6.70 -3.33 13.03
CA GLU A 216 -6.74 -2.99 14.46
C GLU A 216 -7.56 -1.73 14.75
N ASN A 217 -7.56 -0.77 13.80
CA ASN A 217 -8.35 0.46 13.90
C ASN A 217 -9.80 0.31 13.38
N TYR A 218 -10.13 -0.84 12.79
CA TYR A 218 -11.48 -1.16 12.33
C TYR A 218 -12.27 -1.84 13.45
N PRO A 219 -13.58 -1.57 13.65
CA PRO A 219 -14.37 -2.21 14.70
C PRO A 219 -14.40 -3.73 14.53
N HIS A 220 -13.83 -4.47 15.45
CA HIS A 220 -13.76 -5.92 15.41
C HIS A 220 -13.76 -6.53 16.82
N LYS A 221 -14.01 -7.85 16.91
CA LYS A 221 -13.75 -8.67 18.08
C LYS A 221 -12.44 -9.43 17.93
N GLU A 222 -12.32 -10.17 16.83
CA GLU A 222 -11.14 -10.92 16.43
C GLU A 222 -10.89 -10.71 14.92
N VAL A 223 -9.62 -10.75 14.52
CA VAL A 223 -9.20 -10.62 13.13
C VAL A 223 -8.73 -11.97 12.62
N TRP A 224 -9.38 -12.43 11.55
CA TRP A 224 -9.03 -13.62 10.79
C TRP A 224 -8.33 -13.21 9.49
N CYS A 225 -7.10 -13.64 9.29
CA CYS A 225 -6.34 -13.39 8.08
C CYS A 225 -6.21 -14.66 7.24
N ILE A 226 -6.81 -14.68 6.06
CA ILE A 226 -6.53 -15.70 5.03
C ILE A 226 -5.42 -15.14 4.14
N PHE A 227 -4.29 -15.81 4.08
CA PHE A 227 -3.16 -15.38 3.26
C PHE A 227 -2.77 -16.44 2.23
N GLN A 228 -2.70 -16.03 0.95
CA GLN A 228 -2.11 -16.81 -0.12
C GLN A 228 -0.75 -16.21 -0.51
N PRO A 229 0.37 -16.85 -0.16
CA PRO A 229 1.69 -16.40 -0.61
C PRO A 229 1.79 -16.43 -2.14
N HIS A 230 2.47 -15.45 -2.71
CA HIS A 230 2.67 -15.33 -4.15
C HIS A 230 4.13 -15.59 -4.50
N THR A 231 4.37 -16.63 -5.29
CA THR A 231 5.63 -17.21 -5.77
C THR A 231 6.50 -17.88 -4.69
N TYR A 232 7.17 -18.95 -5.09
CA TYR A 232 8.09 -19.66 -4.20
C TYR A 232 9.34 -18.85 -3.91
N THR A 233 9.84 -18.13 -4.92
CA THR A 233 11.05 -17.28 -4.78
C THR A 233 10.85 -16.21 -3.69
N ARG A 234 9.75 -15.44 -3.76
CA ARG A 234 9.44 -14.42 -2.76
C ARG A 234 9.19 -15.05 -1.39
N THR A 235 8.40 -16.12 -1.34
CA THR A 235 8.06 -16.80 -0.08
C THR A 235 9.32 -17.29 0.62
N LYS A 236 10.29 -17.83 -0.11
CA LYS A 236 11.57 -18.28 0.46
C LYS A 236 12.43 -17.12 0.91
N ALA A 237 12.56 -16.08 0.08
CA ALA A 237 13.42 -14.94 0.36
C ALA A 237 12.94 -14.13 1.60
N LEU A 238 11.63 -14.03 1.81
CA LEU A 238 11.01 -13.23 2.87
C LEU A 238 10.28 -14.09 3.92
N PHE A 239 10.73 -15.34 4.11
CA PHE A 239 10.04 -16.32 4.96
C PHE A 239 9.86 -15.81 6.40
N ASP A 240 10.93 -15.35 7.02
CA ASP A 240 10.91 -14.89 8.40
C ASP A 240 10.08 -13.60 8.55
N GLU A 241 10.17 -12.70 7.58
CA GLU A 241 9.40 -11.46 7.53
C GLU A 241 7.89 -11.72 7.37
N PHE A 242 7.50 -12.75 6.59
CA PHE A 242 6.10 -13.20 6.51
C PHE A 242 5.61 -13.72 7.86
N VAL A 243 6.41 -14.56 8.51
CA VAL A 243 6.06 -15.08 9.85
C VAL A 243 5.92 -13.93 10.84
N ASP A 244 6.82 -12.94 10.81
CA ASP A 244 6.77 -11.79 11.69
C ASP A 244 5.56 -10.89 11.41
N ALA A 245 5.24 -10.63 10.15
CA ALA A 245 4.10 -9.81 9.77
C ALA A 245 2.76 -10.46 10.14
N LEU A 246 2.60 -11.74 9.83
CA LEU A 246 1.38 -12.50 10.08
C LEU A 246 1.16 -12.79 11.57
N SER A 247 2.24 -12.80 12.39
CA SER A 247 2.12 -13.05 13.83
C SER A 247 1.47 -11.91 14.62
N THR A 248 1.11 -10.81 13.98
CA THR A 248 0.47 -9.64 14.63
C THR A 248 -1.06 -9.71 14.66
N THR A 249 -1.68 -10.73 14.08
CA THR A 249 -3.14 -10.92 14.07
C THR A 249 -3.58 -12.11 14.91
N ASP A 250 -4.87 -12.19 15.26
CA ASP A 250 -5.40 -13.22 16.14
C ASP A 250 -5.35 -14.61 15.50
N HIS A 251 -5.81 -14.73 14.24
CA HIS A 251 -5.92 -16.00 13.53
C HIS A 251 -5.37 -15.89 12.11
N VAL A 252 -4.57 -16.89 11.69
CA VAL A 252 -3.98 -16.95 10.36
C VAL A 252 -4.35 -18.24 9.66
N ILE A 253 -4.85 -18.15 8.45
CA ILE A 253 -5.12 -19.29 7.57
C ILE A 253 -4.25 -19.15 6.33
N LEU A 254 -3.38 -20.11 6.09
CA LEU A 254 -2.48 -20.16 4.92
C LEU A 254 -3.11 -21.05 3.83
N ALA A 255 -3.35 -20.48 2.65
CA ALA A 255 -3.62 -21.24 1.44
C ALA A 255 -2.30 -21.72 0.80
N ASP A 256 -2.37 -22.62 -0.21
CA ASP A 256 -1.19 -23.00 -0.99
C ASP A 256 -0.53 -21.79 -1.66
N ILE A 257 0.80 -21.86 -1.78
CA ILE A 257 1.56 -20.84 -2.52
C ILE A 257 1.05 -20.80 -3.97
N TYR A 258 0.69 -19.60 -4.42
CA TYR A 258 0.42 -19.39 -5.84
C TYR A 258 1.73 -19.30 -6.62
N ALA A 259 2.04 -20.33 -7.38
CA ALA A 259 3.31 -20.48 -8.10
C ALA A 259 3.53 -19.45 -9.24
N ALA A 260 2.45 -18.86 -9.78
CA ALA A 260 2.49 -18.02 -10.98
C ALA A 260 3.19 -18.73 -12.15
N ARG A 261 4.42 -18.34 -12.48
CA ARG A 261 5.22 -18.91 -13.56
C ARG A 261 6.32 -19.87 -13.07
N GLU A 262 6.45 -20.02 -11.75
CA GLU A 262 7.49 -20.85 -11.15
C GLU A 262 7.09 -22.32 -11.16
N THR A 263 8.06 -23.20 -11.39
CA THR A 263 7.88 -24.66 -11.43
C THR A 263 8.63 -25.37 -10.31
N ASP A 264 9.64 -24.70 -9.72
CA ASP A 264 10.43 -25.22 -8.60
C ASP A 264 9.89 -24.67 -7.29
N THR A 265 9.54 -25.52 -6.35
CA THR A 265 9.06 -25.15 -5.01
C THR A 265 10.16 -24.57 -4.13
N LEU A 266 11.42 -24.67 -4.51
CA LEU A 266 12.60 -24.24 -3.74
C LEU A 266 12.63 -24.80 -2.31
N GLY A 267 11.84 -25.86 -2.04
CA GLY A 267 11.70 -26.49 -0.73
C GLY A 267 10.94 -25.67 0.31
N VAL A 268 10.14 -24.67 -0.12
CA VAL A 268 9.29 -23.85 0.76
C VAL A 268 7.81 -24.15 0.53
N SER A 269 7.00 -24.09 1.59
CA SER A 269 5.56 -24.29 1.55
C SER A 269 4.82 -23.38 2.54
N SER A 270 3.53 -23.15 2.30
CA SER A 270 2.65 -22.46 3.23
C SER A 270 2.50 -23.19 4.57
N GLU A 271 2.58 -24.52 4.57
CA GLU A 271 2.55 -25.33 5.80
C GLU A 271 3.71 -24.99 6.72
N GLN A 272 4.92 -24.77 6.17
CA GLN A 272 6.10 -24.36 6.95
C GLN A 272 5.89 -22.99 7.60
N ILE A 273 5.22 -22.04 6.93
CA ILE A 273 4.88 -20.74 7.52
C ILE A 273 3.88 -20.95 8.68
N ALA A 274 2.83 -21.76 8.48
CA ALA A 274 1.86 -22.05 9.54
C ALA A 274 2.51 -22.70 10.75
N GLU A 275 3.44 -23.64 10.56
CA GLU A 275 4.20 -24.25 11.66
C GLU A 275 5.12 -23.26 12.38
N ALA A 276 5.75 -22.34 11.65
CA ALA A 276 6.58 -21.30 12.24
C ALA A 276 5.74 -20.33 13.07
N LEU A 277 4.56 -19.93 12.59
CA LEU A 277 3.59 -19.13 13.35
C LEU A 277 3.13 -19.84 14.64
N LYS A 278 2.79 -21.12 14.57
CA LYS A 278 2.44 -21.92 15.76
C LYS A 278 3.57 -21.97 16.79
N LYS A 279 4.82 -22.08 16.34
CA LYS A 279 5.99 -22.04 17.25
C LYS A 279 6.15 -20.69 17.96
N LYS A 280 5.65 -19.60 17.36
CA LYS A 280 5.55 -18.26 17.97
C LYS A 280 4.34 -18.10 18.88
N GLY A 281 3.46 -19.11 18.97
CA GLY A 281 2.25 -19.07 19.78
C GLY A 281 1.03 -18.47 19.06
N CYS A 282 1.11 -18.29 17.75
CA CYS A 282 -0.02 -17.78 16.95
C CYS A 282 -1.00 -18.90 16.63
N ASP A 283 -2.29 -18.58 16.56
CA ASP A 283 -3.34 -19.50 16.10
C ASP A 283 -3.34 -19.53 14.57
N ALA A 284 -2.61 -20.50 14.00
CA ALA A 284 -2.37 -20.60 12.59
C ALA A 284 -2.79 -21.95 12.00
N TYR A 285 -3.33 -21.93 10.80
CA TYR A 285 -3.84 -23.08 10.08
C TYR A 285 -3.29 -23.14 8.66
N TYR A 286 -3.00 -24.31 8.16
CA TYR A 286 -2.73 -24.56 6.76
C TYR A 286 -3.90 -25.34 6.14
N LEU A 287 -4.56 -24.72 5.19
CA LEU A 287 -5.68 -25.31 4.45
C LEU A 287 -5.44 -25.10 2.94
N PRO A 288 -5.10 -26.18 2.20
CA PRO A 288 -4.61 -26.03 0.82
C PRO A 288 -5.66 -25.60 -0.20
N SER A 289 -6.96 -25.80 0.07
CA SER A 289 -8.01 -25.46 -0.89
C SER A 289 -8.95 -24.38 -0.34
N PHE A 290 -9.43 -23.54 -1.24
CA PHE A 290 -10.36 -22.46 -0.88
C PHE A 290 -11.70 -23.00 -0.36
N GLU A 291 -12.17 -24.16 -0.85
CA GLU A 291 -13.38 -24.81 -0.36
C GLU A 291 -13.24 -25.16 1.13
N LYS A 292 -12.08 -25.73 1.53
CA LYS A 292 -11.81 -26.05 2.94
C LYS A 292 -11.67 -24.79 3.80
N ILE A 293 -11.08 -23.73 3.24
CA ILE A 293 -10.97 -22.43 3.92
C ILE A 293 -12.37 -21.86 4.15
N GLU A 294 -13.25 -21.90 3.13
CA GLU A 294 -14.62 -21.39 3.25
C GLU A 294 -15.41 -22.15 4.33
N GLU A 295 -15.38 -23.49 4.29
CA GLU A 295 -16.02 -24.31 5.33
C GLU A 295 -15.51 -23.95 6.72
N PHE A 296 -14.19 -23.85 6.87
CA PHE A 296 -13.55 -23.55 8.15
C PHE A 296 -13.92 -22.18 8.71
N VAL A 297 -13.90 -21.12 7.89
CA VAL A 297 -14.24 -19.78 8.35
C VAL A 297 -15.73 -19.62 8.66
N LEU A 298 -16.61 -20.30 7.92
CA LEU A 298 -18.05 -20.30 8.17
C LEU A 298 -18.40 -20.99 9.51
N GLU A 299 -17.59 -21.94 9.97
CA GLU A 299 -17.76 -22.61 11.27
C GLU A 299 -17.15 -21.82 12.43
N ARG A 300 -16.09 -21.03 12.19
CA ARG A 300 -15.28 -20.40 13.24
C ARG A 300 -15.55 -18.92 13.42
N CYS A 301 -15.62 -18.16 12.32
CA CYS A 301 -15.85 -16.72 12.41
C CYS A 301 -17.22 -16.40 13.00
N GLN A 302 -17.24 -15.47 13.92
CA GLN A 302 -18.41 -15.08 14.69
C GLN A 302 -18.88 -13.66 14.34
N LYS A 303 -20.07 -13.34 14.82
CA LYS A 303 -20.59 -11.97 14.69
C LYS A 303 -19.66 -10.97 15.39
N GLY A 304 -19.22 -9.99 14.64
CA GLY A 304 -18.32 -8.93 15.07
C GLY A 304 -16.86 -9.18 14.74
N ASP A 305 -16.50 -10.34 14.15
CA ASP A 305 -15.16 -10.57 13.65
C ASP A 305 -14.93 -9.87 12.30
N VAL A 306 -13.66 -9.67 11.97
CA VAL A 306 -13.21 -9.23 10.65
C VAL A 306 -12.43 -10.36 9.99
N LEU A 307 -12.87 -10.76 8.81
CA LEU A 307 -12.17 -11.71 7.94
C LEU A 307 -11.49 -10.93 6.83
N ILE A 308 -10.17 -11.03 6.73
CA ILE A 308 -9.38 -10.38 5.68
C ILE A 308 -8.81 -11.45 4.76
N THR A 309 -9.09 -11.34 3.46
CA THR A 309 -8.42 -12.13 2.43
C THR A 309 -7.25 -11.34 1.86
N MET A 310 -6.06 -11.92 1.86
CA MET A 310 -4.85 -11.28 1.37
C MET A 310 -4.12 -12.14 0.34
N GLY A 311 -3.59 -11.48 -0.69
CA GLY A 311 -2.77 -12.10 -1.71
C GLY A 311 -3.01 -11.56 -3.12
N ALA A 312 -2.04 -11.77 -4.02
CA ALA A 312 -2.06 -11.20 -5.37
C ALA A 312 -3.18 -11.76 -6.28
N ARG A 313 -3.91 -12.82 -5.86
CA ARG A 313 -4.92 -13.50 -6.71
C ARG A 313 -6.15 -14.04 -5.97
N SER A 314 -6.48 -13.57 -4.80
CA SER A 314 -7.57 -14.14 -4.00
C SER A 314 -8.97 -14.10 -4.66
N GLU A 315 -9.19 -13.32 -5.73
CA GLU A 315 -10.52 -13.07 -6.30
C GLU A 315 -10.75 -13.50 -7.75
N GLU A 316 -9.77 -14.05 -8.45
CA GLU A 316 -9.97 -14.45 -9.87
C GLU A 316 -10.65 -15.82 -10.03
N ARG A 317 -11.42 -16.29 -9.01
CA ARG A 317 -12.19 -17.55 -9.12
C ARG A 317 -13.55 -17.44 -8.45
#